data_9f3badffa5402b1535bdc838e7e1c521
#
_entry.id   9f3badffa5402b1535bdc838e7e1c521
#
_cell.length_a   1.000
_cell.length_b   1.000
_cell.length_c   1.000
_cell.angle_alpha   90.00
_cell.angle_beta   90.00
_cell.angle_gamma   90.00
#
_symmetry.space_group_name_H-M   'P 1'
#
loop_
_entity.id
_entity.type
_entity.pdbx_description
1 polymer ?
#
loop_
_entity_poly.entity_id
_entity_poly.type
_entity_poly.pdbx_seq_one_letter_code
_entity_poly.pdbx_strand_id
1 'polypeptide(L)'
;VVYLKYNELRYLLGDLENFNARPIVKQRRAEREEAFQTKPPDWIGTATEAQLEFPYLSLWGFPDRLYAEQEVTGSVTGLAGSPGVVEGPAKVVMDIADFDQVKKGDILVCQMTNPAWTPLFGLLSGIVTDAGGTVSHSAVMAREFGIPAVVGCSSATDRIKSGDRLSVNGSTGLVEVL
;
A
#
# COMPACT_ATOMS: atom_id res chain seq x y z
N VAL A 1 24.57 -6.88 7.20
CA VAL A 1 23.99 -8.23 7.34
C VAL A 1 22.82 -8.40 6.40
N VAL A 2 21.88 -7.45 6.33
CA VAL A 2 20.64 -7.52 5.49
C VAL A 2 20.91 -7.77 4.00
N TYR A 3 22.08 -7.38 3.49
CA TYR A 3 22.47 -7.52 2.09
C TYR A 3 23.31 -8.77 1.79
N LEU A 4 23.53 -9.65 2.77
CA LEU A 4 24.30 -10.88 2.59
C LEU A 4 23.39 -12.09 2.49
N LYS A 5 23.71 -13.02 1.58
CA LYS A 5 23.06 -14.33 1.51
C LYS A 5 23.53 -15.20 2.67
N TYR A 6 22.77 -16.25 2.98
CA TYR A 6 23.06 -17.13 4.12
C TYR A 6 24.47 -17.77 4.06
N ASN A 7 24.89 -18.23 2.89
CA ASN A 7 26.23 -18.79 2.70
C ASN A 7 27.34 -17.75 2.91
N GLU A 8 27.13 -16.50 2.50
CA GLU A 8 28.08 -15.40 2.70
C GLU A 8 28.17 -15.00 4.18
N LEU A 9 27.07 -15.09 4.91
CA LEU A 9 27.08 -14.92 6.38
C LEU A 9 27.90 -16.02 7.05
N ARG A 10 27.83 -17.27 6.58
CA ARG A 10 28.65 -18.37 7.09
C ARG A 10 30.13 -18.11 6.83
N TYR A 11 30.49 -17.63 5.65
CA TYR A 11 31.89 -17.24 5.34
C TYR A 11 32.35 -16.09 6.22
N LEU A 12 31.53 -15.06 6.40
CA LEU A 12 31.86 -13.94 7.28
C LEU A 12 32.10 -14.39 8.73
N LEU A 13 31.31 -15.32 9.24
CA LEU A 13 31.43 -15.82 10.61
C LEU A 13 32.59 -16.82 10.77
N GLY A 14 32.92 -17.53 9.71
CA GLY A 14 33.98 -18.53 9.73
C GLY A 14 35.39 -17.97 9.48
N ASP A 15 35.51 -16.86 8.78
CA ASP A 15 36.77 -16.22 8.42
C ASP A 15 36.64 -14.70 8.35
N LEU A 16 36.51 -14.08 9.51
CA LEU A 16 36.34 -12.60 9.66
C LEU A 16 37.55 -11.83 9.12
N GLU A 17 38.75 -12.44 9.08
CA GLU A 17 39.95 -11.73 8.67
C GLU A 17 40.11 -11.67 7.15
N ASN A 18 39.64 -12.70 6.42
CA ASN A 18 39.85 -12.81 4.98
C ASN A 18 38.61 -12.53 4.14
N PHE A 19 37.40 -12.66 4.69
CA PHE A 19 36.16 -12.37 3.95
C PHE A 19 35.76 -10.90 4.01
N ASN A 20 35.97 -10.16 2.93
CA ASN A 20 35.56 -8.78 2.81
C ASN A 20 34.16 -8.65 2.20
N ALA A 21 33.14 -8.51 3.02
CA ALA A 21 31.74 -8.33 2.59
C ALA A 21 31.41 -6.93 2.03
N ARG A 22 32.26 -5.92 2.25
CA ARG A 22 31.96 -4.51 1.89
C ARG A 22 31.66 -4.29 0.41
N PRO A 23 32.42 -4.86 -0.56
CA PRO A 23 32.10 -4.69 -1.98
C PRO A 23 30.74 -5.28 -2.34
N ILE A 24 30.42 -6.48 -1.83
CA ILE A 24 29.14 -7.17 -2.07
C ILE A 24 27.98 -6.33 -1.53
N VAL A 25 28.11 -5.83 -0.32
CA VAL A 25 27.09 -4.98 0.32
C VAL A 25 26.88 -3.68 -0.46
N LYS A 26 27.99 -3.03 -0.89
CA LYS A 26 27.93 -1.80 -1.69
C LYS A 26 27.20 -2.01 -3.01
N GLN A 27 27.55 -3.07 -3.73
CA GLN A 27 26.94 -3.42 -5.00
C GLN A 27 25.43 -3.68 -4.83
N ARG A 28 25.03 -4.55 -3.90
CA ARG A 28 23.62 -4.89 -3.69
C ARG A 28 22.78 -3.75 -3.15
N ARG A 29 23.41 -2.82 -2.43
CA ARG A 29 22.74 -1.59 -2.01
C ARG A 29 22.41 -0.72 -3.21
N ALA A 30 23.35 -0.55 -4.14
CA ALA A 30 23.14 0.19 -5.37
C ALA A 30 22.07 -0.47 -6.25
N GLU A 31 22.15 -1.80 -6.45
CA GLU A 31 21.13 -2.58 -7.18
C GLU A 31 19.74 -2.42 -6.59
N ARG A 32 19.64 -2.41 -5.26
CA ARG A 32 18.36 -2.16 -4.57
C ARG A 32 17.85 -0.74 -4.78
N GLU A 33 18.71 0.26 -4.67
CA GLU A 33 18.35 1.66 -4.89
C GLU A 33 17.86 1.87 -6.33
N GLU A 34 18.53 1.25 -7.31
CA GLU A 34 18.11 1.27 -8.72
C GLU A 34 16.75 0.57 -8.92
N ALA A 35 16.55 -0.60 -8.28
CA ALA A 35 15.28 -1.32 -8.34
C ALA A 35 14.10 -0.52 -7.78
N PHE A 36 14.32 0.33 -6.78
CA PHE A 36 13.28 1.21 -6.25
C PHE A 36 12.86 2.34 -7.21
N GLN A 37 13.67 2.64 -8.24
CA GLN A 37 13.28 3.58 -9.29
C GLN A 37 12.27 2.98 -10.27
N THR A 38 12.13 1.66 -10.26
CA THR A 38 11.22 0.94 -11.16
C THR A 38 9.97 0.53 -10.39
N LYS A 39 8.79 1.00 -10.82
CA LYS A 39 7.51 0.53 -10.25
C LYS A 39 7.36 -0.95 -10.61
N PRO A 40 7.30 -1.88 -9.63
CA PRO A 40 7.08 -3.28 -9.95
C PRO A 40 5.69 -3.45 -10.56
N PRO A 41 5.49 -4.44 -11.45
CA PRO A 41 4.16 -4.79 -11.90
C PRO A 41 3.32 -5.30 -10.73
N ASP A 42 2.03 -5.00 -10.74
CA ASP A 42 1.10 -5.47 -9.69
C ASP A 42 1.04 -7.00 -9.60
N TRP A 43 1.44 -7.67 -10.70
CA TRP A 43 1.42 -9.11 -10.84
C TRP A 43 2.70 -9.66 -11.48
N ILE A 44 3.15 -10.80 -10.98
CA ILE A 44 4.24 -11.57 -11.58
C ILE A 44 3.67 -12.94 -11.98
N GLY A 45 3.69 -13.22 -13.29
CA GLY A 45 3.19 -14.47 -13.87
C GLY A 45 1.95 -14.28 -14.73
N THR A 46 1.44 -15.38 -15.26
CA THR A 46 0.19 -15.44 -16.04
C THR A 46 -0.81 -16.31 -15.28
N ALA A 47 -2.03 -15.79 -15.08
CA ALA A 47 -3.13 -16.60 -14.57
C ALA A 47 -3.99 -17.08 -15.73
N THR A 48 -4.41 -18.33 -15.71
CA THR A 48 -5.41 -18.86 -16.64
C THR A 48 -6.81 -18.43 -16.20
N GLU A 49 -7.74 -18.38 -17.14
CA GLU A 49 -9.15 -18.04 -16.88
C GLU A 49 -9.75 -18.90 -15.76
N ALA A 50 -9.46 -20.21 -15.76
CA ALA A 50 -9.88 -21.15 -14.72
C ALA A 50 -9.28 -20.86 -13.33
N GLN A 51 -8.09 -20.25 -13.27
CA GLN A 51 -7.49 -19.82 -12.00
C GLN A 51 -8.12 -18.54 -11.47
N LEU A 52 -8.60 -17.66 -12.37
CA LEU A 52 -9.31 -16.44 -12.00
C LEU A 52 -10.73 -16.68 -11.50
N GLU A 53 -11.36 -17.78 -11.92
CA GLU A 53 -12.69 -18.22 -11.44
C GLU A 53 -12.66 -18.84 -10.03
N PHE A 54 -11.49 -18.97 -9.41
CA PHE A 54 -11.37 -19.59 -8.09
C PHE A 54 -12.07 -18.73 -7.02
N PRO A 55 -13.03 -19.26 -6.24
CA PRO A 55 -13.89 -18.45 -5.34
C PRO A 55 -13.13 -17.61 -4.31
N TYR A 56 -11.92 -18.03 -3.94
CA TYR A 56 -11.09 -17.29 -2.98
C TYR A 56 -10.41 -16.05 -3.56
N LEU A 57 -10.26 -15.96 -4.87
CA LEU A 57 -9.60 -14.82 -5.51
C LEU A 57 -10.47 -13.56 -5.46
N SER A 58 -11.79 -13.70 -5.48
CA SER A 58 -12.70 -12.56 -5.28
C SER A 58 -12.57 -11.91 -3.90
N LEU A 59 -12.23 -12.68 -2.85
CA LEU A 59 -11.93 -12.16 -1.52
C LEU A 59 -10.69 -11.28 -1.48
N TRP A 60 -9.77 -11.45 -2.45
CA TRP A 60 -8.54 -10.67 -2.60
C TRP A 60 -8.66 -9.55 -3.62
N GLY A 61 -9.87 -9.34 -4.17
CA GLY A 61 -10.12 -8.33 -5.18
C GLY A 61 -9.64 -8.72 -6.60
N PHE A 62 -9.40 -10.00 -6.85
CA PHE A 62 -9.33 -10.59 -8.17
C PHE A 62 -10.75 -11.02 -8.59
N PRO A 63 -11.15 -11.02 -9.78
CA PRO A 63 -10.57 -10.52 -11.02
C PRO A 63 -10.82 -9.05 -11.29
N ASP A 64 -11.58 -8.35 -10.41
CA ASP A 64 -11.98 -6.95 -10.62
C ASP A 64 -10.79 -6.03 -10.87
N ARG A 65 -9.62 -6.36 -10.28
CA ARG A 65 -8.37 -5.63 -10.51
C ARG A 65 -7.75 -5.88 -11.89
N LEU A 66 -8.01 -7.02 -12.52
CA LEU A 66 -7.46 -7.36 -13.83
C LEU A 66 -8.26 -6.75 -14.97
N TYR A 67 -9.53 -6.41 -14.71
CA TYR A 67 -10.45 -5.88 -15.70
C TYR A 67 -10.88 -4.43 -15.45
N ALA A 68 -10.43 -3.84 -14.35
CA ALA A 68 -10.76 -2.45 -14.00
C ALA A 68 -9.91 -1.45 -14.78
N GLU A 69 -10.07 -1.39 -16.10
CA GLU A 69 -9.92 -0.17 -16.86
C GLU A 69 -11.17 0.70 -16.65
N GLN A 70 -11.32 1.26 -15.45
CA GLN A 70 -12.32 2.29 -15.24
C GLN A 70 -11.63 3.64 -15.16
N GLU A 71 -11.44 4.26 -16.32
CA GLU A 71 -11.22 5.67 -16.44
C GLU A 71 -12.50 6.44 -16.06
N VAL A 72 -12.70 6.64 -14.78
CA VAL A 72 -13.57 7.73 -14.33
C VAL A 72 -12.65 8.88 -13.94
N THR A 73 -12.57 9.88 -14.80
CA THR A 73 -11.85 11.13 -14.55
C THR A 73 -12.38 11.76 -13.25
N GLY A 74 -11.48 11.92 -12.27
CA GLY A 74 -11.81 12.59 -10.98
C GLY A 74 -12.29 11.68 -9.86
N SER A 75 -12.45 10.37 -10.07
CA SER A 75 -12.81 9.44 -9.01
C SER A 75 -11.90 8.20 -8.99
N VAL A 76 -11.80 7.58 -7.82
CA VAL A 76 -11.10 6.32 -7.60
C VAL A 76 -12.07 5.36 -6.92
N THR A 77 -12.13 4.13 -7.38
CA THR A 77 -12.98 3.09 -6.79
C THR A 77 -12.15 1.99 -6.15
N GLY A 78 -12.69 1.41 -5.08
CA GLY A 78 -12.07 0.31 -4.36
C GLY A 78 -13.11 -0.51 -3.62
N LEU A 79 -12.66 -1.32 -2.69
CA LEU A 79 -13.53 -2.12 -1.83
C LEU A 79 -13.96 -1.30 -0.60
N ALA A 80 -15.22 -1.44 -0.19
CA ALA A 80 -15.75 -0.90 1.05
C ALA A 80 -15.01 -1.51 2.25
N GLY A 81 -14.07 -0.77 2.83
CA GLY A 81 -13.20 -1.23 3.92
C GLY A 81 -13.79 -0.99 5.30
N SER A 82 -14.35 0.19 5.52
CA SER A 82 -15.04 0.60 6.75
C SER A 82 -16.13 1.60 6.41
N PRO A 83 -17.35 1.45 6.95
CA PRO A 83 -18.51 2.24 6.53
C PRO A 83 -18.41 3.72 6.95
N GLY A 84 -19.18 4.55 6.27
CA GLY A 84 -19.31 5.98 6.54
C GLY A 84 -18.87 6.83 5.36
N VAL A 85 -19.09 8.14 5.48
CA VAL A 85 -18.69 9.14 4.49
C VAL A 85 -17.93 10.24 5.20
N VAL A 86 -16.83 10.67 4.62
CA VAL A 86 -16.03 11.78 5.16
C VAL A 86 -15.47 12.62 4.02
N GLU A 87 -15.40 13.94 4.27
CA GLU A 87 -14.67 14.88 3.44
C GLU A 87 -13.49 15.46 4.21
N GLY A 88 -12.36 15.61 3.53
CA GLY A 88 -11.16 16.16 4.16
C GLY A 88 -9.98 16.30 3.22
N PRO A 89 -8.88 16.87 3.69
CA PRO A 89 -7.66 16.97 2.92
C PRO A 89 -6.96 15.61 2.80
N ALA A 90 -6.49 15.29 1.61
CA ALA A 90 -5.67 14.12 1.36
C ALA A 90 -4.25 14.31 1.90
N LYS A 91 -3.70 13.29 2.53
CA LYS A 91 -2.28 13.19 2.83
C LYS A 91 -1.74 11.88 2.26
N VAL A 92 -0.97 12.00 1.18
CA VAL A 92 -0.28 10.86 0.58
C VAL A 92 0.99 10.58 1.38
N VAL A 93 1.11 9.35 1.88
CA VAL A 93 2.23 8.87 2.70
C VAL A 93 2.74 7.57 2.12
N MET A 94 4.01 7.54 1.75
CA MET A 94 4.64 6.38 1.13
C MET A 94 5.59 5.65 2.09
N ASP A 95 6.10 6.33 3.11
CA ASP A 95 7.04 5.78 4.08
C ASP A 95 6.71 6.22 5.51
N ILE A 96 7.11 5.42 6.49
CA ILE A 96 7.00 5.73 7.92
C ILE A 96 7.73 7.02 8.29
N ALA A 97 8.78 7.35 7.56
CA ALA A 97 9.54 8.59 7.76
C ALA A 97 8.70 9.87 7.54
N ASP A 98 7.56 9.76 6.86
CA ASP A 98 6.68 10.90 6.57
C ASP A 98 5.50 11.05 7.56
N PHE A 99 5.47 10.25 8.62
CA PHE A 99 4.36 10.26 9.59
C PHE A 99 4.16 11.58 10.31
N ASP A 100 5.22 12.35 10.55
CA ASP A 100 5.21 13.68 11.16
C ASP A 100 4.45 14.72 10.34
N GLN A 101 4.25 14.46 9.06
CA GLN A 101 3.52 15.33 8.15
C GLN A 101 1.99 15.12 8.23
N VAL A 102 1.51 14.04 8.87
CA VAL A 102 0.07 13.74 9.00
C VAL A 102 -0.53 14.58 10.12
N LYS A 103 -1.64 15.24 9.82
CA LYS A 103 -2.36 16.11 10.76
C LYS A 103 -3.70 15.50 11.15
N LYS A 104 -4.22 15.97 12.26
CA LYS A 104 -5.57 15.58 12.69
C LYS A 104 -6.60 16.02 11.66
N GLY A 105 -7.44 15.07 11.24
CA GLY A 105 -8.48 15.28 10.24
C GLY A 105 -8.06 14.99 8.79
N ASP A 106 -6.80 14.61 8.56
CA ASP A 106 -6.36 14.19 7.23
C ASP A 106 -7.00 12.87 6.82
N ILE A 107 -7.20 12.71 5.51
CA ILE A 107 -7.51 11.45 4.86
C ILE A 107 -6.19 10.85 4.37
N LEU A 108 -5.80 9.73 4.96
CA LEU A 108 -4.58 9.02 4.59
C LEU A 108 -4.75 8.34 3.22
N VAL A 109 -3.83 8.61 2.31
CA VAL A 109 -3.72 7.90 1.03
C VAL A 109 -2.35 7.22 0.99
N CYS A 110 -2.31 5.88 0.87
CA CYS A 110 -1.06 5.13 0.89
C CYS A 110 -1.19 3.81 0.09
N GLN A 111 -0.07 3.16 -0.18
CA GLN A 111 -0.10 1.87 -0.87
C GLN A 111 -0.78 0.80 -0.02
N MET A 112 -0.36 0.64 1.22
CA MET A 112 -0.96 -0.27 2.21
C MET A 112 -0.47 0.09 3.60
N THR A 113 -1.23 -0.27 4.63
CA THR A 113 -0.77 -0.12 6.01
C THR A 113 -0.34 -1.46 6.62
N ASN A 114 0.48 -1.39 7.64
CA ASN A 114 0.89 -2.50 8.49
C ASN A 114 0.82 -2.07 9.98
N PRO A 115 1.08 -2.95 10.95
CA PRO A 115 0.97 -2.61 12.37
C PRO A 115 1.78 -1.38 12.83
N ALA A 116 2.88 -1.05 12.17
CA ALA A 116 3.67 0.15 12.49
C ALA A 116 2.93 1.47 12.21
N TRP A 117 1.87 1.43 11.39
CA TRP A 117 1.03 2.59 11.05
C TRP A 117 -0.07 2.87 12.07
N THR A 118 -0.32 1.94 13.00
CA THR A 118 -1.41 2.05 14.00
C THR A 118 -1.46 3.39 14.74
N PRO A 119 -0.33 4.04 15.12
CA PRO A 119 -0.37 5.32 15.82
C PRO A 119 -1.04 6.45 15.03
N LEU A 120 -1.06 6.39 13.69
CA LEU A 120 -1.70 7.42 12.86
C LEU A 120 -3.22 7.37 12.90
N PHE A 121 -3.82 6.20 13.10
CA PHE A 121 -5.27 6.02 12.97
C PHE A 121 -6.08 6.94 13.88
N GLY A 122 -5.55 7.30 15.03
CA GLY A 122 -6.18 8.25 15.95
C GLY A 122 -6.20 9.72 15.46
N LEU A 123 -5.44 10.05 14.42
CA LEU A 123 -5.40 11.37 13.81
C LEU A 123 -6.27 11.46 12.55
N LEU A 124 -6.52 10.34 11.89
CA LEU A 124 -7.14 10.29 10.57
C LEU A 124 -8.64 10.50 10.63
N SER A 125 -9.21 11.12 9.59
CA SER A 125 -10.64 11.18 9.35
C SER A 125 -11.13 10.12 8.36
N GLY A 126 -10.24 9.59 7.52
CA GLY A 126 -10.53 8.53 6.55
C GLY A 126 -9.26 7.88 6.02
N ILE A 127 -9.42 6.76 5.30
CA ILE A 127 -8.29 5.99 4.72
C ILE A 127 -8.63 5.55 3.31
N VAL A 128 -7.66 5.69 2.42
CA VAL A 128 -7.67 5.17 1.04
C VAL A 128 -6.38 4.41 0.81
N THR A 129 -6.47 3.15 0.33
CA THR A 129 -5.26 2.37 0.02
C THR A 129 -5.30 1.74 -1.37
N ASP A 130 -4.14 1.68 -2.03
CA ASP A 130 -4.01 1.02 -3.33
C ASP A 130 -4.22 -0.49 -3.21
N ALA A 131 -3.63 -1.09 -2.20
CA ALA A 131 -3.69 -2.52 -1.97
C ALA A 131 -4.49 -2.85 -0.70
N GLY A 132 -4.99 -4.07 -0.64
CA GLY A 132 -5.72 -4.61 0.50
C GLY A 132 -7.14 -5.03 0.15
N GLY A 133 -7.69 -5.91 0.95
CA GLY A 133 -9.08 -6.35 0.89
C GLY A 133 -9.85 -5.96 2.15
N THR A 134 -11.09 -6.40 2.26
CA THR A 134 -11.99 -6.10 3.39
C THR A 134 -11.49 -6.62 4.74
N VAL A 135 -10.52 -7.54 4.74
CA VAL A 135 -9.85 -8.10 5.93
C VAL A 135 -8.39 -7.64 6.05
N SER A 136 -7.97 -6.66 5.26
CA SER A 136 -6.62 -6.07 5.36
C SER A 136 -6.45 -5.32 6.67
N HIS A 137 -5.19 -5.08 7.07
CA HIS A 137 -4.86 -4.27 8.25
C HIS A 137 -5.55 -2.90 8.21
N SER A 138 -5.53 -2.21 7.05
CA SER A 138 -6.18 -0.90 6.88
C SER A 138 -7.68 -0.96 7.17
N ALA A 139 -8.39 -1.97 6.61
CA ALA A 139 -9.83 -2.10 6.78
C ALA A 139 -10.22 -2.49 8.21
N VAL A 140 -9.45 -3.40 8.84
CA VAL A 140 -9.70 -3.82 10.23
C VAL A 140 -9.51 -2.64 11.17
N MET A 141 -8.37 -1.94 11.06
CA MET A 141 -8.07 -0.80 11.93
C MET A 141 -9.05 0.36 11.71
N ALA A 142 -9.44 0.63 10.46
CA ALA A 142 -10.44 1.68 10.18
C ALA A 142 -11.77 1.40 10.89
N ARG A 143 -12.23 0.14 10.90
CA ARG A 143 -13.43 -0.25 11.65
C ARG A 143 -13.27 -0.10 13.16
N GLU A 144 -12.12 -0.50 13.70
CA GLU A 144 -11.82 -0.36 15.14
C GLU A 144 -11.80 1.12 15.59
N PHE A 145 -11.29 2.01 14.74
CA PHE A 145 -11.26 3.45 14.99
C PHE A 145 -12.53 4.19 14.55
N GLY A 146 -13.47 3.50 13.89
CA GLY A 146 -14.73 4.10 13.43
C GLY A 146 -14.56 5.14 12.31
N ILE A 147 -13.54 5.03 11.49
CA ILE A 147 -13.27 5.95 10.38
C ILE A 147 -13.57 5.29 9.02
N PRO A 148 -14.16 6.03 8.05
CA PRO A 148 -14.44 5.52 6.72
C PRO A 148 -13.17 5.07 6.00
N ALA A 149 -13.26 3.94 5.26
CA ALA A 149 -12.11 3.44 4.52
C ALA A 149 -12.52 2.81 3.19
N VAL A 150 -11.76 3.14 2.15
CA VAL A 150 -11.79 2.49 0.84
C VAL A 150 -10.43 1.84 0.60
N VAL A 151 -10.42 0.54 0.33
CA VAL A 151 -9.18 -0.23 0.18
C VAL A 151 -9.12 -0.91 -1.18
N GLY A 152 -7.91 -1.21 -1.64
CA GLY A 152 -7.75 -1.90 -2.91
C GLY A 152 -8.06 -1.05 -4.14
N CYS A 153 -7.76 0.23 -4.10
CA CYS A 153 -8.03 1.17 -5.20
C CYS A 153 -7.05 1.07 -6.37
N SER A 154 -6.00 0.27 -6.27
CA SER A 154 -4.95 0.01 -7.26
C SER A 154 -4.07 1.22 -7.64
N SER A 155 -4.61 2.43 -7.72
CA SER A 155 -3.89 3.62 -8.22
C SER A 155 -4.22 4.93 -7.49
N ALA A 156 -4.71 4.85 -6.25
CA ALA A 156 -5.05 6.06 -5.49
C ALA A 156 -3.83 6.95 -5.25
N THR A 157 -2.67 6.35 -4.91
CA THR A 157 -1.43 7.10 -4.68
C THR A 157 -0.85 7.76 -5.93
N ASP A 158 -1.17 7.26 -7.12
CA ASP A 158 -0.75 7.85 -8.40
C ASP A 158 -1.66 9.02 -8.80
N ARG A 159 -2.95 8.97 -8.44
CA ARG A 159 -4.01 9.87 -8.91
C ARG A 159 -4.31 11.01 -7.94
N ILE A 160 -4.17 10.76 -6.64
CA ILE A 160 -4.45 11.72 -5.58
C ILE A 160 -3.13 12.34 -5.10
N LYS A 161 -3.14 13.64 -4.89
CA LYS A 161 -1.99 14.38 -4.38
C LYS A 161 -2.25 14.89 -2.96
N SER A 162 -1.20 15.03 -2.18
CA SER A 162 -1.30 15.66 -0.87
C SER A 162 -1.82 17.10 -1.00
N GLY A 163 -2.90 17.40 -0.27
CA GLY A 163 -3.59 18.68 -0.31
C GLY A 163 -4.89 18.67 -1.13
N ASP A 164 -5.12 17.67 -1.97
CA ASP A 164 -6.41 17.50 -2.65
C ASP A 164 -7.53 17.35 -1.60
N ARG A 165 -8.71 17.87 -1.90
CA ARG A 165 -9.90 17.65 -1.07
C ARG A 165 -10.63 16.42 -1.56
N LEU A 166 -10.85 15.46 -0.68
CA LEU A 166 -11.49 14.18 -1.01
C LEU A 166 -12.86 14.06 -0.34
N SER A 167 -13.77 13.37 -1.03
CA SER A 167 -14.94 12.72 -0.45
C SER A 167 -14.71 11.21 -0.48
N VAL A 168 -14.70 10.58 0.67
CA VAL A 168 -14.47 9.12 0.82
C VAL A 168 -15.74 8.46 1.32
N ASN A 169 -16.35 7.61 0.50
CA ASN A 169 -17.50 6.81 0.87
C ASN A 169 -17.07 5.35 1.11
N GLY A 170 -16.77 5.05 2.36
CA GLY A 170 -16.34 3.72 2.79
C GLY A 170 -17.45 2.66 2.79
N SER A 171 -18.71 3.05 2.56
CA SER A 171 -19.83 2.12 2.40
C SER A 171 -20.00 1.63 0.97
N THR A 172 -19.65 2.47 -0.02
CA THR A 172 -19.77 2.14 -1.45
C THR A 172 -18.44 1.82 -2.12
N GLY A 173 -17.31 2.17 -1.50
CA GLY A 173 -16.00 2.03 -2.09
C GLY A 173 -15.64 3.14 -3.09
N LEU A 174 -16.32 4.29 -3.05
CA LEU A 174 -16.08 5.44 -3.93
C LEU A 174 -15.23 6.51 -3.23
N VAL A 175 -14.25 7.03 -3.96
CA VAL A 175 -13.44 8.19 -3.57
C VAL A 175 -13.49 9.22 -4.68
N GLU A 176 -13.86 10.44 -4.37
CA GLU A 176 -13.97 11.56 -5.31
C GLU A 176 -12.99 12.66 -4.91
N VAL A 177 -12.32 13.24 -5.92
CA VAL A 177 -11.53 14.47 -5.77
C VAL A 177 -12.47 15.65 -6.04
N LEU A 178 -12.64 16.53 -5.03
CA LEU A 178 -13.59 17.64 -5.04
C LEU A 178 -13.01 18.92 -5.66
#